data_fcf943289b8e373223fa2fad92c90937
#
_entry.id   fcf943289b8e373223fa2fad92c90937
#
_cell.length_a   1.000
_cell.length_b   1.000
_cell.length_c   1.000
_cell.angle_alpha   90.00
_cell.angle_beta   90.00
_cell.angle_gamma   90.00
#
_symmetry.space_group_name_H-M   'P 1'
#
loop_
_entity.id
_entity.type
_entity.pdbx_description
1 polymer ?
#
loop_
_entity_poly.entity_id
_entity_poly.type
_entity_poly.pdbx_seq_one_letter_code
_entity_poly.pdbx_strand_id
1 'polypeptide(L)'
;LDQAALFTDLYELTMAAAFFREGMREPATFSLFARRLPPTRAFVIAAGLGDALDYARAFRFTPDALDYLRSLGRFEPGFLEFLADLRFTGDIRAVPEGTAVFADE
;
A
#
# COMPACT_ATOMS: atom_id res chain seq x y z
N LEU A 1 7.18 11.54 5.00
CA LEU A 1 7.22 11.69 3.55
C LEU A 1 5.87 12.22 3.09
N ASP A 2 5.79 13.47 2.70
CA ASP A 2 4.52 14.13 2.31
C ASP A 2 3.88 13.51 1.06
N GLN A 3 4.62 12.69 0.30
CA GLN A 3 4.15 12.01 -0.90
C GLN A 3 4.27 10.49 -0.80
N ALA A 4 4.22 9.94 0.41
CA ALA A 4 4.37 8.49 0.63
C ALA A 4 3.30 7.67 -0.12
N ALA A 5 2.11 8.21 -0.37
CA ALA A 5 1.07 7.54 -1.13
C ALA A 5 1.44 7.32 -2.61
N LEU A 6 2.41 8.06 -3.16
CA LEU A 6 2.94 7.84 -4.50
C LEU A 6 4.08 6.82 -4.55
N PHE A 7 4.50 6.28 -3.41
CA PHE A 7 5.51 5.23 -3.36
C PHE A 7 4.88 3.87 -3.70
N THR A 8 4.45 3.75 -4.94
CA THR A 8 3.75 2.60 -5.48
C THR A 8 3.99 2.52 -6.99
N ASP A 9 3.63 1.42 -7.60
CA ASP A 9 3.71 1.27 -9.04
C ASP A 9 2.44 1.83 -9.71
N LEU A 10 2.61 2.36 -10.92
CA LEU A 10 1.51 2.97 -11.67
C LEU A 10 0.36 1.97 -11.91
N TYR A 11 0.68 0.70 -12.14
CA TYR A 11 -0.36 -0.30 -12.41
C TYR A 11 -1.29 -0.51 -11.21
N GLU A 12 -0.83 -0.32 -10.00
CA GLU A 12 -1.66 -0.42 -8.80
C GLU A 12 -2.71 0.69 -8.77
N LEU A 13 -2.33 1.90 -9.17
CA LEU A 13 -3.27 3.02 -9.28
C LEU A 13 -4.26 2.84 -10.44
N THR A 14 -3.81 2.30 -11.58
CA THR A 14 -4.71 2.02 -12.70
C THR A 14 -5.69 0.89 -12.37
N MET A 15 -5.26 -0.12 -11.62
CA MET A 15 -6.16 -1.15 -11.07
C MET A 15 -7.17 -0.54 -10.09
N ALA A 16 -6.71 0.31 -9.18
CA ALA A 16 -7.59 0.98 -8.22
C ALA A 16 -8.63 1.85 -8.93
N ALA A 17 -8.25 2.54 -10.02
CA ALA A 17 -9.18 3.31 -10.84
C ALA A 17 -10.25 2.42 -11.49
N ALA A 18 -9.87 1.23 -11.96
CA ALA A 18 -10.82 0.26 -12.51
C ALA A 18 -11.79 -0.24 -11.43
N PHE A 19 -11.29 -0.59 -10.24
CA PHE A 19 -12.14 -1.01 -9.11
C PHE A 19 -13.10 0.10 -8.70
N PHE A 20 -12.62 1.35 -8.67
CA PHE A 20 -13.48 2.51 -8.40
C PHE A 20 -14.61 2.62 -9.41
N ARG A 21 -14.30 2.56 -10.71
CA ARG A 21 -15.28 2.67 -11.79
C ARG A 21 -16.33 1.56 -11.73
N GLU A 22 -15.92 0.33 -11.42
CA GLU A 22 -16.81 -0.83 -11.30
C GLU A 22 -17.54 -0.89 -9.94
N GLY A 23 -17.34 0.08 -9.06
CA GLY A 23 -18.00 0.12 -7.75
C GLY A 23 -17.56 -0.96 -6.77
N MET A 24 -16.39 -1.56 -6.97
CA MET A 24 -15.88 -2.64 -6.12
C MET A 24 -15.37 -2.05 -4.80
N ARG A 25 -16.06 -2.35 -3.71
CA ARG A 25 -15.79 -1.81 -2.37
C ARG A 25 -15.61 -2.90 -1.31
N GLU A 26 -15.63 -4.15 -1.71
CA GLU A 26 -15.50 -5.27 -0.79
C GLU A 26 -14.11 -5.29 -0.16
N PRO A 27 -14.00 -5.70 1.12
CA PRO A 27 -12.71 -5.91 1.75
C PRO A 27 -11.89 -6.97 1.03
N ALA A 28 -10.57 -6.76 0.97
CA ALA A 28 -9.61 -7.72 0.45
C ALA A 28 -8.51 -7.95 1.49
N THR A 29 -7.99 -9.16 1.54
CA THR A 29 -6.90 -9.54 2.43
C THR A 29 -5.63 -9.75 1.63
N PHE A 30 -4.56 -9.10 2.05
CA PHE A 30 -3.25 -9.21 1.44
C PHE A 30 -2.26 -9.79 2.43
N SER A 31 -1.31 -10.59 1.94
CA SER A 31 -0.24 -11.16 2.75
C SER A 31 1.11 -10.63 2.29
N LEU A 32 1.92 -10.19 3.25
CA LEU A 32 3.33 -9.88 3.04
C LEU A 32 4.15 -11.04 3.60
N PHE A 33 4.95 -11.67 2.76
CA PHE A 33 5.79 -12.80 3.17
C PHE A 33 7.11 -12.81 2.40
N ALA A 34 8.11 -13.47 2.97
CA ALA A 34 9.39 -13.69 2.29
C ALA A 34 9.23 -14.84 1.28
N ARG A 35 9.19 -14.51 -0.01
CA ARG A 35 8.98 -15.49 -1.08
C ARG A 35 10.17 -16.43 -1.23
N ARG A 36 11.39 -15.89 -1.21
CA ARG A 36 12.62 -16.65 -1.42
C ARG A 36 13.77 -15.95 -0.70
N LEU A 37 14.58 -16.74 -0.03
CA LEU A 37 15.79 -16.24 0.62
C LEU A 37 17.02 -16.70 -0.17
N PRO A 38 18.14 -15.94 -0.11
CA PRO A 38 19.41 -16.41 -0.65
C PRO A 38 19.86 -17.72 0.00
N PRO A 39 20.61 -18.59 -0.70
CA PRO A 39 21.06 -19.86 -0.15
C PRO A 39 21.85 -19.76 1.16
N THR A 40 22.47 -18.60 1.39
CA THR A 40 23.26 -18.32 2.60
C THR A 40 22.44 -17.83 3.78
N ARG A 41 21.11 -17.66 3.60
CA ARG A 41 20.22 -17.11 4.62
C ARG A 41 19.05 -18.04 4.87
N ALA A 42 18.98 -18.57 6.09
CA ALA A 42 17.93 -19.50 6.47
C ALA A 42 16.62 -18.81 6.87
N PHE A 43 16.70 -17.58 7.38
CA PHE A 43 15.54 -16.81 7.85
C PHE A 43 15.81 -15.31 7.78
N VAL A 44 14.78 -14.53 7.97
CA VAL A 44 14.87 -13.08 8.18
C VAL A 44 14.27 -12.72 9.54
N ILE A 45 14.67 -11.60 10.09
CA ILE A 45 14.08 -11.06 11.31
C ILE A 45 13.04 -10.02 10.92
N ALA A 46 11.82 -10.20 11.41
CA ALA A 46 10.75 -9.24 11.18
C ALA A 46 11.10 -7.90 11.85
N ALA A 47 11.17 -6.84 11.06
CA ALA A 47 11.46 -5.48 11.50
C ALA A 47 10.71 -4.48 10.63
N GLY A 48 10.28 -3.35 11.24
CA GLY A 48 9.58 -2.28 10.53
C GLY A 48 8.07 -2.26 10.74
N LEU A 49 7.52 -3.05 11.63
CA LEU A 49 6.08 -3.04 11.92
C LEU A 49 5.61 -1.67 12.43
N GLY A 50 6.39 -1.02 13.29
CA GLY A 50 6.09 0.32 13.77
C GLY A 50 5.98 1.33 12.63
N ASP A 51 6.95 1.33 11.73
CA ASP A 51 6.96 2.21 10.55
C ASP A 51 5.77 1.92 9.62
N ALA A 52 5.44 0.64 9.42
CA ALA A 52 4.29 0.23 8.61
C ALA A 52 2.96 0.72 9.20
N LEU A 53 2.80 0.64 10.53
CA LEU A 53 1.62 1.12 11.22
C LEU A 53 1.51 2.65 11.13
N ASP A 54 2.60 3.37 11.30
CA ASP A 54 2.63 4.83 11.19
C ASP A 54 2.33 5.26 9.75
N TYR A 55 2.86 4.56 8.76
CA TYR A 55 2.53 4.77 7.36
C TYR A 55 1.03 4.57 7.10
N ALA A 56 0.45 3.47 7.58
CA ALA A 56 -0.97 3.20 7.39
C ALA A 56 -1.87 4.26 8.05
N ARG A 57 -1.52 4.70 9.28
CA ARG A 57 -2.27 5.73 9.99
C ARG A 57 -2.21 7.09 9.32
N ALA A 58 -1.06 7.43 8.75
CA ALA A 58 -0.82 8.72 8.09
C ALA A 58 -1.17 8.69 6.60
N PHE A 59 -1.57 7.54 6.05
CA PHE A 59 -1.80 7.36 4.63
C PHE A 59 -2.83 8.35 4.09
N ARG A 60 -2.41 9.14 3.10
CA ARG A 60 -3.27 10.07 2.36
C ARG A 60 -2.61 10.49 1.07
N PHE A 61 -3.41 10.85 0.09
CA PHE A 61 -2.94 11.57 -1.09
C PHE A 61 -2.97 13.07 -0.81
N THR A 62 -1.81 13.70 -0.84
CA THR A 62 -1.70 15.15 -0.67
C THR A 62 -2.19 15.89 -1.92
N PRO A 63 -2.53 17.19 -1.83
CA PRO A 63 -2.87 17.97 -3.02
C PRO A 63 -1.79 17.89 -4.11
N ASP A 64 -0.52 17.98 -3.75
CA ASP A 64 0.60 17.88 -4.71
C ASP A 64 0.64 16.51 -5.38
N ALA A 65 0.39 15.44 -4.63
CA ALA A 65 0.30 14.08 -5.18
C ALA A 65 -0.85 13.97 -6.19
N LEU A 66 -2.00 14.52 -5.86
CA LEU A 66 -3.17 14.53 -6.74
C LEU A 66 -2.94 15.36 -8.00
N ASP A 67 -2.26 16.49 -7.88
CA ASP A 67 -1.89 17.31 -9.03
C ASP A 67 -0.93 16.60 -9.96
N TYR A 68 0.04 15.87 -9.39
CA TYR A 68 0.91 15.01 -10.19
C TYR A 68 0.12 13.93 -10.94
N LEU A 69 -0.77 13.22 -10.26
CA LEU A 69 -1.60 12.18 -10.89
C LEU A 69 -2.50 12.77 -11.99
N ARG A 70 -3.04 13.96 -11.75
CA ARG A 70 -3.84 14.68 -12.75
C ARG A 70 -3.02 15.00 -13.98
N SER A 71 -1.76 15.40 -13.82
CA SER A 71 -0.85 15.72 -14.92
C SER A 71 -0.55 14.55 -15.84
N LEU A 72 -0.69 13.31 -15.36
CA LEU A 72 -0.49 12.11 -16.18
C LEU A 72 -1.59 11.91 -17.22
N GLY A 73 -2.77 12.52 -17.04
CA GLY A 73 -3.88 12.41 -17.98
C GLY A 73 -4.49 11.01 -18.09
N ARG A 74 -4.30 10.16 -17.08
CA ARG A 74 -4.74 8.74 -17.10
C ARG A 74 -5.91 8.46 -16.18
N PHE A 75 -6.29 9.39 -15.30
CA PHE A 75 -7.26 9.18 -14.24
C PHE A 75 -8.44 10.12 -14.39
N GLU A 76 -9.63 9.56 -14.17
CA GLU A 76 -10.87 10.33 -14.16
C GLU A 76 -10.91 11.29 -12.96
N PRO A 77 -11.50 12.50 -13.11
CA PRO A 77 -11.63 13.46 -12.00
C PRO A 77 -12.30 12.85 -10.76
N GLY A 78 -13.35 12.06 -10.93
CA GLY A 78 -14.05 11.40 -9.82
C GLY A 78 -13.18 10.43 -9.04
N PHE A 79 -12.27 9.73 -9.71
CA PHE A 79 -11.30 8.88 -9.02
C PHE A 79 -10.29 9.69 -8.20
N LEU A 80 -9.81 10.81 -8.74
CA LEU A 80 -8.89 11.69 -8.01
C LEU A 80 -9.57 12.32 -6.78
N GLU A 81 -10.83 12.68 -6.87
CA GLU A 81 -11.63 13.12 -5.72
C GLU A 81 -11.76 12.00 -4.66
N PHE A 82 -12.03 10.79 -5.09
CA PHE A 82 -12.05 9.63 -4.20
C PHE A 82 -10.71 9.44 -3.48
N LEU A 83 -9.58 9.55 -4.18
CA LEU A 83 -8.26 9.43 -3.57
C LEU A 83 -7.98 10.53 -2.54
N ALA A 84 -8.52 11.74 -2.73
CA ALA A 84 -8.34 12.84 -1.79
C ALA A 84 -8.87 12.50 -0.38
N ASP A 85 -9.95 11.75 -0.32
CA ASP A 85 -10.59 11.35 0.94
C ASP A 85 -10.17 9.96 1.41
N LEU A 86 -9.37 9.23 0.61
CA LEU A 86 -8.98 7.86 0.94
C LEU A 86 -8.09 7.83 2.18
N ARG A 87 -8.48 6.95 3.12
CA ARG A 87 -7.72 6.65 4.33
C ARG A 87 -7.67 5.14 4.53
N PHE A 88 -6.64 4.68 5.22
CA PHE A 88 -6.58 3.27 5.60
C PHE A 88 -7.63 3.00 6.69
N THR A 89 -8.52 2.06 6.45
CA THR A 89 -9.60 1.66 7.37
C THR A 89 -9.58 0.18 7.71
N GLY A 90 -8.58 -0.55 7.23
CA GLY A 90 -8.45 -1.99 7.42
C GLY A 90 -7.74 -2.36 8.72
N ASP A 91 -7.54 -3.65 8.90
CA ASP A 91 -6.81 -4.24 10.01
C ASP A 91 -5.44 -4.73 9.54
N ILE A 92 -4.45 -4.65 10.42
CA ILE A 92 -3.12 -5.23 10.20
C ILE A 92 -2.88 -6.31 11.25
N ARG A 93 -2.59 -7.52 10.79
CA ARG A 93 -2.11 -8.62 11.64
C ARG A 93 -0.67 -8.91 11.26
N ALA A 94 0.20 -8.97 12.23
CA ALA A 94 1.62 -9.19 12.00
C ALA A 94 2.25 -9.97 13.13
N VAL A 95 3.37 -10.64 12.83
CA VAL A 95 4.23 -11.20 13.87
C VAL A 95 4.88 -10.06 14.66
N PRO A 96 5.21 -10.25 15.93
CA PRO A 96 5.91 -9.23 16.71
C PRO A 96 7.28 -8.88 16.10
N GLU A 97 7.72 -7.65 16.30
CA GLU A 97 9.09 -7.23 15.97
C GLU A 97 10.12 -8.21 16.56
N GLY A 98 11.14 -8.51 15.79
CA GLY A 98 12.20 -9.41 16.20
C GLY A 98 11.90 -10.90 16.03
N THR A 99 10.75 -11.27 15.50
CA THR A 99 10.40 -12.67 15.21
C THR A 99 11.21 -13.17 14.00
N ALA A 100 11.78 -14.36 14.12
CA ALA A 100 12.38 -15.04 12.98
C ALA A 100 11.28 -15.57 12.05
N VAL A 101 11.40 -15.26 10.76
CA VAL A 101 10.41 -15.64 9.73
C VAL A 101 11.14 -16.39 8.62
N PHE A 102 10.58 -17.51 8.19
CA PHE A 102 11.11 -18.32 7.12
C PHE A 102 10.43 -18.00 5.79
N ALA A 103 11.01 -18.47 4.69
CA ALA A 103 10.39 -18.30 3.39
C ALA A 103 9.03 -19.03 3.34
N ASP A 104 8.09 -18.44 2.64
CA ASP A 104 6.71 -18.95 2.45
C ASP A 104 5.86 -19.04 3.73
N GLU A 105 6.20 -18.29 4.78
CA GLU A 105 5.42 -18.19 6.01
C GLU A 105 4.68 -16.84 6.14
#